data_10be10a55e5ec67d7a188f1460d58e5f
#
_entry.id   10be10a55e5ec67d7a188f1460d58e5f
#
_cell.length_a   1.000
_cell.length_b   1.000
_cell.length_c   1.000
_cell.angle_alpha   90.00
_cell.angle_beta   90.00
_cell.angle_gamma   90.00
#
_symmetry.space_group_name_H-M   'P 1'
#
loop_
_entity.id
_entity.type
_entity.pdbx_description
1 polymer ?
#
loop_
_entity_poly.entity_id
_entity_poly.type
_entity_poly.pdbx_seq_one_letter_code
_entity_poly.pdbx_strand_id
1 'polypeptide(L)'
;MVEDQSRYLESNINHNELIKLVPFMSDLPEDSIHKIAAHFVTISHPSNQVLLLENDWGGSVYFILEGWVKIRTYNLDGKEVTLNILGRGEIFGEMAAMDKMPRSTDAITLTKTLIGRIPAEDFVNLIETEPMAGVHLVQLMAKRLRQVNRRLQLREASSISRVADAILFLVEGQGTEGDKGGTEIPNLPHREISSLSGLARETVTRVLTKLEKKGLIQRNADSMRIPDLPALEETIC
;
A
#
# COMPACT_ATOMS: atom_id res chain seq x y z
N MET A 1 5.80 29.19 -16.64
CA MET A 1 6.73 28.14 -17.10
C MET A 1 7.44 27.64 -15.85
N VAL A 2 6.94 26.59 -15.26
CA VAL A 2 7.61 25.85 -14.20
C VAL A 2 8.05 24.55 -14.87
N GLU A 3 9.35 24.41 -15.08
CA GLU A 3 9.94 23.20 -15.64
C GLU A 3 9.69 22.04 -14.67
N ASP A 4 8.89 21.10 -15.12
CA ASP A 4 8.68 19.79 -14.50
C ASP A 4 9.97 18.97 -14.67
N GLN A 5 10.86 19.09 -13.68
CA GLN A 5 12.05 18.25 -13.57
C GLN A 5 11.71 16.93 -12.85
N SER A 6 10.74 16.19 -13.34
CA SER A 6 10.63 14.77 -13.04
C SER A 6 11.78 14.05 -13.74
N ARG A 7 12.88 13.81 -13.02
CA ARG A 7 13.99 12.98 -13.50
C ARG A 7 13.46 11.58 -13.73
N TYR A 8 13.14 11.28 -14.98
CA TYR A 8 12.96 9.92 -15.46
C TYR A 8 14.30 9.20 -15.29
N LEU A 9 14.38 8.34 -14.28
CA LEU A 9 15.37 7.29 -14.26
C LEU A 9 14.86 6.22 -15.21
N GLU A 10 15.23 6.32 -16.50
CA GLU A 10 15.17 5.19 -17.41
C GLU A 10 16.20 4.16 -16.92
N SER A 11 15.85 3.41 -15.89
CA SER A 11 16.58 2.21 -15.55
C SER A 11 16.02 1.10 -16.44
N ASN A 12 16.86 0.49 -17.27
CA ASN A 12 16.59 -0.80 -17.86
C ASN A 12 16.47 -1.82 -16.71
N ILE A 13 15.27 -1.94 -16.14
CA ILE A 13 14.98 -2.93 -15.11
C ILE A 13 15.10 -4.28 -15.79
N ASN A 14 16.06 -5.09 -15.37
CA ASN A 14 16.19 -6.42 -15.88
C ASN A 14 15.07 -7.32 -15.32
N HIS A 15 14.78 -8.39 -16.03
CA HIS A 15 13.73 -9.35 -15.72
C HIS A 15 13.76 -9.83 -14.23
N ASN A 16 14.92 -10.20 -13.70
CA ASN A 16 15.05 -10.68 -12.32
C ASN A 16 14.75 -9.60 -11.27
N GLU A 17 15.11 -8.35 -11.57
CA GLU A 17 14.80 -7.22 -10.70
C GLU A 17 13.31 -6.92 -10.71
N LEU A 18 12.66 -6.96 -11.89
CA LEU A 18 11.21 -6.77 -11.99
C LEU A 18 10.45 -7.81 -11.16
N ILE A 19 10.79 -9.09 -11.28
CA ILE A 19 10.15 -10.17 -10.51
C ILE A 19 10.33 -9.97 -9.00
N LYS A 20 11.53 -9.58 -8.56
CA LYS A 20 11.82 -9.36 -7.14
C LYS A 20 11.05 -8.18 -6.56
N LEU A 21 10.86 -7.12 -7.36
CA LEU A 21 10.19 -5.89 -6.91
C LEU A 21 8.67 -6.00 -6.97
N VAL A 22 8.12 -6.84 -7.85
CA VAL A 22 6.69 -6.94 -8.12
C VAL A 22 6.23 -8.40 -7.94
N PRO A 23 5.85 -8.82 -6.73
CA PRO A 23 5.36 -10.19 -6.48
C PRO A 23 4.18 -10.60 -7.38
N PHE A 24 3.36 -9.63 -7.82
CA PHE A 24 2.30 -9.87 -8.78
C PHE A 24 2.79 -10.49 -10.10
N MET A 25 4.05 -10.25 -10.47
CA MET A 25 4.69 -10.81 -11.68
C MET A 25 5.32 -12.18 -11.44
N SER A 26 5.31 -12.71 -10.21
CA SER A 26 5.84 -14.04 -9.90
C SER A 26 5.07 -15.12 -10.69
N ASP A 27 5.76 -16.19 -11.04
CA ASP A 27 5.19 -17.36 -11.74
C ASP A 27 4.61 -17.07 -13.15
N LEU A 28 4.89 -15.87 -13.71
CA LEU A 28 4.51 -15.56 -15.08
C LEU A 28 5.59 -16.04 -16.08
N PRO A 29 5.20 -16.40 -17.33
CA PRO A 29 6.13 -16.74 -18.38
C PRO A 29 7.12 -15.61 -18.69
N GLU A 30 8.36 -15.97 -19.00
CA GLU A 30 9.45 -15.03 -19.29
C GLU A 30 9.11 -14.06 -20.42
N ASP A 31 8.47 -14.56 -21.48
CA ASP A 31 8.04 -13.76 -22.64
C ASP A 31 7.00 -12.69 -22.23
N SER A 32 6.09 -13.04 -21.34
CA SER A 32 5.06 -12.10 -20.87
C SER A 32 5.66 -11.02 -19.97
N ILE A 33 6.62 -11.38 -19.13
CA ILE A 33 7.37 -10.42 -18.32
C ILE A 33 8.20 -9.49 -19.22
N HIS A 34 8.86 -9.99 -20.25
CA HIS A 34 9.61 -9.17 -21.20
C HIS A 34 8.71 -8.15 -21.93
N LYS A 35 7.50 -8.55 -22.34
CA LYS A 35 6.53 -7.64 -22.98
C LYS A 35 6.14 -6.50 -22.00
N ILE A 36 5.85 -6.84 -20.76
CA ILE A 36 5.53 -5.83 -19.73
C ILE A 36 6.74 -4.93 -19.45
N ALA A 37 7.94 -5.51 -19.32
CA ALA A 37 9.16 -4.76 -19.03
C ALA A 37 9.49 -3.73 -20.13
N ALA A 38 9.13 -3.99 -21.39
CA ALA A 38 9.34 -3.06 -22.49
C ALA A 38 8.54 -1.74 -22.36
N HIS A 39 7.40 -1.78 -21.66
CA HIS A 39 6.53 -0.61 -21.45
C HIS A 39 6.53 -0.13 -19.98
N PHE A 40 7.40 -0.73 -19.15
CA PHE A 40 7.51 -0.40 -17.74
C PHE A 40 8.36 0.85 -17.54
N VAL A 41 7.74 1.91 -17.00
CA VAL A 41 8.42 3.18 -16.75
C VAL A 41 8.51 3.39 -15.24
N THR A 42 9.70 3.75 -14.74
CA THR A 42 9.92 4.06 -13.32
C THR A 42 10.02 5.56 -13.08
N ILE A 43 9.32 6.05 -12.06
CA ILE A 43 9.28 7.46 -11.69
C ILE A 43 9.45 7.59 -10.18
N SER A 44 10.38 8.46 -9.77
CA SER A 44 10.56 8.81 -8.35
C SER A 44 9.70 10.02 -8.00
N HIS A 45 8.93 9.89 -6.93
CA HIS A 45 8.03 10.92 -6.43
C HIS A 45 8.43 11.34 -5.00
N PRO A 46 8.41 12.66 -4.68
CA PRO A 46 8.58 13.12 -3.31
C PRO A 46 7.39 12.70 -2.44
N SER A 47 7.50 12.84 -1.12
CA SER A 47 6.39 12.64 -0.19
C SER A 47 5.28 13.69 -0.40
N ASN A 48 4.04 13.31 -0.09
CA ASN A 48 2.82 14.14 -0.22
C ASN A 48 2.47 14.56 -1.67
N GLN A 49 2.95 13.84 -2.68
CA GLN A 49 2.55 14.07 -4.06
C GLN A 49 1.30 13.25 -4.39
N VAL A 50 0.31 13.91 -5.01
CA VAL A 50 -0.88 13.25 -5.58
C VAL A 50 -0.46 12.54 -6.86
N LEU A 51 -0.73 11.24 -6.93
CA LEU A 51 -0.47 10.39 -8.10
C LEU A 51 -1.74 10.18 -8.94
N LEU A 52 -2.87 10.00 -8.27
CA LEU A 52 -4.19 9.82 -8.87
C LEU A 52 -5.21 10.66 -8.12
N LEU A 53 -6.19 11.17 -8.84
CA LEU A 53 -7.38 11.81 -8.27
C LEU A 53 -8.62 10.93 -8.52
N GLU A 54 -9.48 10.87 -7.51
CA GLU A 54 -10.79 10.25 -7.61
C GLU A 54 -11.61 10.90 -8.73
N ASN A 55 -12.37 10.10 -9.48
CA ASN A 55 -13.16 10.48 -10.66
C ASN A 55 -12.36 10.85 -11.92
N ASP A 56 -11.02 10.88 -11.88
CA ASP A 56 -10.24 11.05 -13.09
C ASP A 56 -10.24 9.77 -13.94
N TRP A 57 -10.15 9.94 -15.26
CA TRP A 57 -9.90 8.83 -16.18
C TRP A 57 -8.41 8.53 -16.23
N GLY A 58 -8.07 7.25 -16.17
CA GLY A 58 -6.65 6.85 -16.11
C GLY A 58 -6.31 5.65 -16.99
N GLY A 59 -5.27 5.83 -17.81
CA GLY A 59 -4.76 4.83 -18.74
C GLY A 59 -3.56 4.02 -18.24
N SER A 60 -3.34 3.91 -16.93
CA SER A 60 -2.16 3.20 -16.39
C SER A 60 -2.46 2.45 -15.10
N VAL A 61 -1.69 1.38 -14.86
CA VAL A 61 -1.60 0.65 -13.59
C VAL A 61 -0.23 0.90 -12.97
N TYR A 62 -0.16 0.98 -11.67
CA TYR A 62 1.00 1.40 -10.91
C TYR A 62 1.47 0.33 -9.94
N PHE A 63 2.78 0.20 -9.80
CA PHE A 63 3.49 -0.75 -8.94
C PHE A 63 4.40 0.02 -7.99
N ILE A 64 4.29 -0.23 -6.70
CA ILE A 64 5.14 0.43 -5.71
C ILE A 64 6.44 -0.37 -5.61
N LEU A 65 7.55 0.22 -6.04
CA LEU A 65 8.88 -0.39 -5.99
C LEU A 65 9.60 -0.06 -4.67
N GLU A 66 9.39 1.16 -4.17
CA GLU A 66 9.89 1.64 -2.87
C GLU A 66 8.93 2.67 -2.30
N GLY A 67 8.90 2.78 -0.97
CA GLY A 67 8.10 3.78 -0.26
C GLY A 67 6.64 3.35 -0.05
N TRP A 68 5.79 4.35 0.24
CA TRP A 68 4.41 4.15 0.68
C TRP A 68 3.44 5.08 -0.01
N VAL A 69 2.29 4.55 -0.38
CA VAL A 69 1.19 5.26 -1.03
C VAL A 69 -0.08 5.11 -0.21
N LYS A 70 -0.71 6.22 0.13
CA LYS A 70 -2.02 6.27 0.76
C LYS A 70 -3.12 6.29 -0.30
N ILE A 71 -4.09 5.41 -0.14
CA ILE A 71 -5.33 5.38 -0.90
C ILE A 71 -6.43 5.99 -0.03
N ARG A 72 -7.05 7.07 -0.51
CA ARG A 72 -8.07 7.80 0.24
C ARG A 72 -9.26 8.19 -0.62
N THR A 73 -10.34 8.50 0.06
CA THR A 73 -11.53 9.15 -0.50
C THR A 73 -12.06 10.18 0.49
N TYR A 74 -13.20 10.80 0.20
CA TYR A 74 -13.86 11.74 1.11
C TYR A 74 -15.27 11.24 1.43
N ASN A 75 -15.67 11.36 2.69
CA ASN A 75 -17.06 11.09 3.07
C ASN A 75 -17.98 12.25 2.64
N LEU A 76 -19.29 12.09 2.88
CA LEU A 76 -20.30 13.10 2.52
C LEU A 76 -20.08 14.47 3.18
N ASP A 77 -19.37 14.52 4.31
CA ASP A 77 -19.02 15.76 5.02
C ASP A 77 -17.70 16.36 4.51
N GLY A 78 -17.11 15.81 3.42
CA GLY A 78 -15.83 16.25 2.88
C GLY A 78 -14.59 15.87 3.74
N LYS A 79 -14.77 14.98 4.72
CA LYS A 79 -13.67 14.52 5.57
C LYS A 79 -12.91 13.39 4.89
N GLU A 80 -11.58 13.48 4.90
CA GLU A 80 -10.69 12.43 4.38
C GLU A 80 -10.90 11.10 5.10
N VAL A 81 -10.98 10.02 4.32
CA VAL A 81 -11.06 8.64 4.77
C VAL A 81 -9.94 7.84 4.11
N THR A 82 -8.99 7.36 4.88
CA THR A 82 -7.95 6.46 4.37
C THR A 82 -8.52 5.05 4.22
N LEU A 83 -8.58 4.59 2.98
CA LEU A 83 -9.05 3.25 2.65
C LEU A 83 -7.94 2.22 2.78
N ASN A 84 -6.71 2.60 2.38
CA ASN A 84 -5.56 1.72 2.40
C ASN A 84 -4.25 2.50 2.50
N ILE A 85 -3.18 1.84 2.97
CA ILE A 85 -1.80 2.29 2.84
C ILE A 85 -1.03 1.14 2.21
N LEU A 86 -0.57 1.37 1.00
CA LEU A 86 0.10 0.41 0.16
C LEU A 86 1.61 0.63 0.24
N GLY A 87 2.35 -0.45 0.23
CA GLY A 87 3.80 -0.41 0.25
C GLY A 87 4.45 -1.17 -0.91
N ARG A 88 5.75 -1.44 -0.78
CA ARG A 88 6.55 -2.10 -1.81
C ARG A 88 5.91 -3.42 -2.29
N GLY A 89 5.88 -3.62 -3.61
CA GLY A 89 5.34 -4.82 -4.25
C GLY A 89 3.82 -4.79 -4.46
N GLU A 90 3.11 -3.79 -3.91
CA GLU A 90 1.68 -3.65 -4.12
C GLU A 90 1.36 -2.84 -5.37
N ILE A 91 0.15 -3.04 -5.91
CA ILE A 91 -0.33 -2.38 -7.12
C ILE A 91 -1.54 -1.49 -6.82
N PHE A 92 -1.76 -0.46 -7.62
CA PHE A 92 -2.95 0.38 -7.55
C PHE A 92 -3.32 0.94 -8.93
N GLY A 93 -4.58 1.39 -9.07
CA GLY A 93 -5.13 1.86 -10.34
C GLY A 93 -5.60 0.72 -11.27
N GLU A 94 -5.54 -0.52 -10.82
CA GLU A 94 -5.97 -1.73 -11.51
C GLU A 94 -7.49 -1.79 -11.72
N MET A 95 -8.28 -1.28 -10.76
CA MET A 95 -9.75 -1.34 -10.84
C MET A 95 -10.25 -0.59 -12.08
N ALA A 96 -9.84 0.66 -12.25
CA ALA A 96 -10.22 1.46 -13.41
C ALA A 96 -9.74 0.88 -14.75
N ALA A 97 -8.64 0.12 -14.75
CA ALA A 97 -8.17 -0.60 -15.93
C ALA A 97 -9.09 -1.78 -16.27
N MET A 98 -9.58 -2.51 -15.24
CA MET A 98 -10.39 -3.72 -15.42
C MET A 98 -11.86 -3.41 -15.72
N ASP A 99 -12.47 -2.46 -15.01
CA ASP A 99 -13.90 -2.16 -15.12
C ASP A 99 -14.21 -0.99 -16.06
N LYS A 100 -13.18 -0.33 -16.59
CA LYS A 100 -13.29 0.83 -17.50
C LYS A 100 -14.12 1.97 -16.89
N MET A 101 -14.00 2.15 -15.58
CA MET A 101 -14.63 3.23 -14.83
C MET A 101 -13.58 4.28 -14.42
N PRO A 102 -13.97 5.50 -14.05
CA PRO A 102 -13.06 6.47 -13.47
C PRO A 102 -12.37 5.94 -12.22
N ARG A 103 -11.26 6.57 -11.81
CA ARG A 103 -10.55 6.24 -10.56
C ARG A 103 -11.50 6.29 -9.38
N SER A 104 -11.54 5.24 -8.60
CA SER A 104 -12.42 5.13 -7.42
C SER A 104 -11.90 5.89 -6.20
N THR A 105 -10.64 6.36 -6.23
CA THR A 105 -9.96 6.93 -5.06
C THR A 105 -8.79 7.82 -5.47
N ASP A 106 -8.38 8.72 -4.57
CA ASP A 106 -7.07 9.36 -4.65
C ASP A 106 -5.95 8.39 -4.26
N ALA A 107 -4.76 8.58 -4.86
CA ALA A 107 -3.52 7.96 -4.42
C ALA A 107 -2.46 9.03 -4.17
N ILE A 108 -1.83 9.01 -2.97
CA ILE A 108 -0.87 10.04 -2.52
C ILE A 108 0.34 9.36 -1.89
N THR A 109 1.53 9.80 -2.26
CA THR A 109 2.76 9.32 -1.64
C THR A 109 2.86 9.77 -0.17
N LEU A 110 3.15 8.85 0.75
CA LEU A 110 3.42 9.17 2.16
C LEU A 110 4.90 9.44 2.43
N THR A 111 5.76 8.80 1.68
CA THR A 111 7.23 8.94 1.75
C THR A 111 7.77 9.28 0.36
N LYS A 112 9.08 9.49 0.23
CA LYS A 112 9.72 9.39 -1.09
C LYS A 112 9.44 7.98 -1.63
N THR A 113 8.93 7.89 -2.85
CA THR A 113 8.36 6.66 -3.41
C THR A 113 8.86 6.46 -4.84
N LEU A 114 9.31 5.25 -5.15
CA LEU A 114 9.62 4.82 -6.52
C LEU A 114 8.44 4.03 -7.05
N ILE A 115 7.85 4.49 -8.15
CA ILE A 115 6.67 3.89 -8.78
C ILE A 115 7.05 3.34 -10.15
N GLY A 116 6.70 2.08 -10.41
CA GLY A 116 6.63 1.52 -11.75
C GLY A 116 5.24 1.75 -12.35
N ARG A 117 5.16 2.01 -13.64
CA ARG A 117 3.92 2.25 -14.36
C ARG A 117 3.90 1.49 -15.67
N ILE A 118 2.75 0.87 -15.99
CA ILE A 118 2.47 0.30 -17.31
C ILE A 118 1.15 0.86 -17.87
N PRO A 119 0.94 0.86 -19.21
CA PRO A 119 -0.36 1.15 -19.80
C PRO A 119 -1.44 0.20 -19.27
N ALA A 120 -2.66 0.70 -19.09
CA ALA A 120 -3.81 -0.12 -18.66
C ALA A 120 -4.11 -1.24 -19.65
N GLU A 121 -3.94 -1.00 -20.95
CA GLU A 121 -4.14 -1.99 -22.01
C GLU A 121 -3.18 -3.17 -21.85
N ASP A 122 -1.91 -2.92 -21.53
CA ASP A 122 -0.92 -3.99 -21.32
C ASP A 122 -1.26 -4.81 -20.07
N PHE A 123 -1.74 -4.14 -19.00
CA PHE A 123 -2.21 -4.84 -17.80
C PHE A 123 -3.42 -5.73 -18.10
N VAL A 124 -4.42 -5.21 -18.81
CA VAL A 124 -5.60 -5.99 -19.19
C VAL A 124 -5.21 -7.17 -20.09
N ASN A 125 -4.37 -6.93 -21.10
CA ASN A 125 -3.87 -8.00 -21.99
C ASN A 125 -3.11 -9.08 -21.19
N LEU A 126 -2.30 -8.70 -20.21
CA LEU A 126 -1.62 -9.65 -19.32
C LEU A 126 -2.63 -10.53 -18.57
N ILE A 127 -3.68 -9.94 -18.01
CA ILE A 127 -4.74 -10.66 -17.27
C ILE A 127 -5.51 -11.61 -18.22
N GLU A 128 -5.76 -11.20 -19.45
CA GLU A 128 -6.50 -12.00 -20.44
C GLU A 128 -5.68 -13.17 -21.01
N THR A 129 -4.36 -12.99 -21.14
CA THR A 129 -3.49 -13.99 -21.78
C THR A 129 -2.78 -14.91 -20.80
N GLU A 130 -2.56 -14.47 -19.55
CA GLU A 130 -1.83 -15.21 -18.53
C GLU A 130 -2.74 -15.60 -17.36
N PRO A 131 -3.20 -16.85 -17.28
CA PRO A 131 -4.11 -17.30 -16.22
C PRO A 131 -3.58 -17.02 -14.79
N MET A 132 -2.26 -17.12 -14.57
CA MET A 132 -1.65 -16.85 -13.26
C MET A 132 -1.74 -15.38 -12.88
N ALA A 133 -1.65 -14.45 -13.81
CA ALA A 133 -1.88 -13.02 -13.54
C ALA A 133 -3.32 -12.78 -13.06
N GLY A 134 -4.30 -13.46 -13.67
CA GLY A 134 -5.69 -13.44 -13.21
C GLY A 134 -5.85 -14.00 -11.80
N VAL A 135 -5.20 -15.12 -11.49
CA VAL A 135 -5.19 -15.71 -10.13
C VAL A 135 -4.59 -14.72 -9.11
N HIS A 136 -3.45 -14.12 -9.43
CA HIS A 136 -2.80 -13.13 -8.54
C HIS A 136 -3.71 -11.91 -8.32
N LEU A 137 -4.40 -11.42 -9.36
CA LEU A 137 -5.35 -10.32 -9.21
C LEU A 137 -6.52 -10.69 -8.28
N VAL A 138 -7.11 -11.88 -8.45
CA VAL A 138 -8.19 -12.38 -7.58
C VAL A 138 -7.71 -12.53 -6.13
N GLN A 139 -6.50 -13.05 -5.90
CA GLN A 139 -5.91 -13.17 -4.57
C GLN A 139 -5.72 -11.80 -3.92
N LEU A 140 -5.21 -10.81 -4.68
CA LEU A 140 -5.06 -9.43 -4.22
C LEU A 140 -6.42 -8.83 -3.82
N MET A 141 -7.44 -8.96 -4.67
CA MET A 141 -8.79 -8.46 -4.38
C MET A 141 -9.41 -9.16 -3.17
N ALA A 142 -9.25 -10.47 -3.05
CA ALA A 142 -9.72 -11.23 -1.89
C ALA A 142 -9.01 -10.78 -0.59
N LYS A 143 -7.70 -10.52 -0.63
CA LYS A 143 -6.96 -9.96 0.52
C LYS A 143 -7.54 -8.60 0.92
N ARG A 144 -7.72 -7.68 -0.04
CA ARG A 144 -8.28 -6.35 0.21
C ARG A 144 -9.70 -6.41 0.76
N LEU A 145 -10.54 -7.27 0.22
CA LEU A 145 -11.90 -7.46 0.72
C LEU A 145 -11.91 -7.98 2.17
N ARG A 146 -11.06 -8.95 2.52
CA ARG A 146 -10.91 -9.43 3.91
C ARG A 146 -10.46 -8.32 4.85
N GLN A 147 -9.55 -7.46 4.44
CA GLN A 147 -9.09 -6.32 5.23
C GLN A 147 -10.21 -5.29 5.48
N VAL A 148 -11.03 -5.01 4.47
CA VAL A 148 -12.21 -4.13 4.62
C VAL A 148 -13.22 -4.76 5.58
N ASN A 149 -13.55 -6.05 5.43
CA ASN A 149 -14.49 -6.76 6.31
C ASN A 149 -14.00 -6.76 7.76
N ARG A 150 -12.71 -7.01 8.01
CA ARG A 150 -12.11 -6.97 9.35
C ARG A 150 -12.25 -5.57 9.99
N ARG A 151 -11.99 -4.50 9.25
CA ARG A 151 -12.17 -3.13 9.76
C ARG A 151 -13.64 -2.82 10.09
N LEU A 152 -14.59 -3.31 9.30
CA LEU A 152 -16.01 -3.16 9.59
C LEU A 152 -16.41 -3.89 10.88
N GLN A 153 -15.91 -5.12 11.10
CA GLN A 153 -16.13 -5.88 12.34
C GLN A 153 -15.56 -5.18 13.58
N LEU A 154 -14.39 -4.53 13.43
CA LEU A 154 -13.71 -3.83 14.52
C LEU A 154 -14.25 -2.42 14.79
N ARG A 155 -15.24 -1.95 14.04
CA ARG A 155 -15.74 -0.59 14.15
C ARG A 155 -16.19 -0.21 15.58
N GLU A 156 -16.74 -1.18 16.32
CA GLU A 156 -17.22 -1.02 17.69
C GLU A 156 -16.24 -1.59 18.74
N ALA A 157 -15.12 -2.13 18.31
CA ALA A 157 -14.11 -2.67 19.19
C ALA A 157 -13.39 -1.58 20.00
N SER A 158 -12.63 -1.99 21.02
CA SER A 158 -11.87 -1.07 21.87
C SER A 158 -10.87 -0.23 21.04
N SER A 159 -10.51 0.97 21.52
CA SER A 159 -9.50 1.79 20.86
C SER A 159 -8.15 1.06 20.73
N ILE A 160 -7.81 0.19 21.69
CA ILE A 160 -6.57 -0.60 21.64
C ILE A 160 -6.65 -1.61 20.49
N SER A 161 -7.73 -2.38 20.39
CA SER A 161 -7.95 -3.37 19.33
C SER A 161 -7.88 -2.73 17.95
N ARG A 162 -8.51 -1.55 17.77
CA ARG A 162 -8.53 -0.82 16.48
C ARG A 162 -7.15 -0.27 16.09
N VAL A 163 -6.35 0.23 17.05
CA VAL A 163 -4.97 0.68 16.76
C VAL A 163 -4.06 -0.50 16.52
N ALA A 164 -4.19 -1.59 17.30
CA ALA A 164 -3.42 -2.82 17.07
C ALA A 164 -3.72 -3.40 15.69
N ASP A 165 -4.99 -3.45 15.27
CA ASP A 165 -5.39 -3.89 13.94
C ASP A 165 -4.77 -3.01 12.82
N ALA A 166 -4.76 -1.68 13.00
CA ALA A 166 -4.12 -0.79 12.04
C ALA A 166 -2.60 -1.02 11.93
N ILE A 167 -1.93 -1.37 13.04
CA ILE A 167 -0.50 -1.74 13.03
C ILE A 167 -0.30 -3.09 12.33
N LEU A 168 -1.10 -4.11 12.66
CA LEU A 168 -1.02 -5.43 12.02
C LEU A 168 -1.29 -5.36 10.52
N PHE A 169 -2.22 -4.52 10.12
CA PHE A 169 -2.48 -4.25 8.71
C PHE A 169 -1.24 -3.73 7.97
N LEU A 170 -0.47 -2.82 8.58
CA LEU A 170 0.78 -2.32 8.01
C LEU A 170 1.86 -3.42 7.98
N VAL A 171 1.90 -4.27 9.01
CA VAL A 171 2.79 -5.44 9.07
C VAL A 171 2.50 -6.43 7.95
N GLU A 172 1.23 -6.79 7.73
CA GLU A 172 0.80 -7.71 6.66
C GLU A 172 1.17 -7.19 5.25
N GLY A 173 1.17 -5.87 5.09
CA GLY A 173 1.55 -5.24 3.83
C GLY A 173 3.06 -5.17 3.62
N GLN A 174 3.83 -4.85 4.66
CA GLN A 174 5.22 -4.40 4.51
C GLN A 174 6.12 -4.70 5.73
N GLY A 175 5.70 -5.58 6.60
CA GLY A 175 6.57 -5.99 7.72
C GLY A 175 7.85 -6.63 7.19
N THR A 176 8.99 -6.13 7.64
CA THR A 176 10.30 -6.72 7.39
C THR A 176 10.86 -7.30 8.69
N GLU A 177 11.73 -8.28 8.58
CA GLU A 177 12.45 -8.77 9.76
C GLU A 177 13.38 -7.66 10.26
N GLY A 178 13.22 -7.28 11.53
CA GLY A 178 14.03 -6.25 12.16
C GLY A 178 15.43 -6.79 12.57
N ASP A 179 16.45 -5.95 12.52
CA ASP A 179 17.85 -6.29 12.88
C ASP A 179 17.99 -6.90 14.28
N LYS A 180 17.06 -6.60 15.19
CA LYS A 180 17.03 -7.10 16.58
C LYS A 180 15.97 -8.17 16.80
N GLY A 181 15.52 -8.83 15.74
CA GLY A 181 14.36 -9.73 15.73
C GLY A 181 13.03 -8.99 15.84
N GLY A 182 11.90 -9.71 15.65
CA GLY A 182 10.56 -9.12 15.53
C GLY A 182 10.32 -8.51 14.15
N THR A 183 9.18 -7.85 13.99
CA THR A 183 8.78 -7.23 12.74
C THR A 183 8.92 -5.72 12.81
N GLU A 184 9.40 -5.11 11.75
CA GLU A 184 9.59 -3.67 11.64
C GLU A 184 8.76 -3.08 10.50
N ILE A 185 8.12 -1.94 10.78
CA ILE A 185 7.36 -1.15 9.81
C ILE A 185 7.81 0.32 9.90
N PRO A 186 7.59 1.16 8.88
CA PRO A 186 7.83 2.60 9.00
C PRO A 186 7.03 3.24 10.13
N ASN A 187 7.64 4.18 10.83
CA ASN A 187 6.95 4.97 11.84
C ASN A 187 6.08 6.05 11.15
N LEU A 188 4.88 5.66 10.73
CA LEU A 188 3.96 6.58 10.08
C LEU A 188 3.46 7.66 11.05
N PRO A 189 3.17 8.88 10.55
CA PRO A 189 2.54 9.92 11.35
C PRO A 189 1.24 9.42 12.03
N HIS A 190 0.99 9.82 13.27
CA HIS A 190 -0.21 9.40 14.02
C HIS A 190 -1.53 9.69 13.29
N ARG A 191 -1.56 10.69 12.40
CA ARG A 191 -2.72 10.98 11.56
C ARG A 191 -3.07 9.83 10.61
N GLU A 192 -2.08 9.10 10.10
CA GLU A 192 -2.32 7.97 9.19
C GLU A 192 -2.89 6.77 9.96
N ILE A 193 -2.35 6.47 11.14
CA ILE A 193 -2.93 5.44 12.03
C ILE A 193 -4.34 5.86 12.51
N SER A 194 -4.56 7.16 12.76
CA SER A 194 -5.87 7.73 13.08
C SER A 194 -6.88 7.48 11.96
N SER A 195 -6.50 7.76 10.72
CA SER A 195 -7.34 7.52 9.54
C SER A 195 -7.63 6.03 9.31
N LEU A 196 -6.63 5.15 9.47
CA LEU A 196 -6.80 3.70 9.35
C LEU A 196 -7.69 3.12 10.44
N SER A 197 -7.49 3.53 11.70
CA SER A 197 -8.24 3.02 12.85
C SER A 197 -9.62 3.70 13.02
N GLY A 198 -9.87 4.82 12.32
CA GLY A 198 -11.06 5.64 12.48
C GLY A 198 -11.21 6.27 13.87
N LEU A 199 -10.09 6.54 14.55
CA LEU A 199 -10.03 7.15 15.88
C LEU A 199 -9.48 8.57 15.80
N ALA A 200 -9.77 9.42 16.80
CA ALA A 200 -9.14 10.72 16.92
C ALA A 200 -7.62 10.58 17.18
N ARG A 201 -6.81 11.51 16.64
CA ARG A 201 -5.34 11.50 16.75
C ARG A 201 -4.85 11.42 18.21
N GLU A 202 -5.52 12.12 19.11
CA GLU A 202 -5.20 12.12 20.54
C GLU A 202 -5.41 10.74 21.17
N THR A 203 -6.47 10.02 20.74
CA THR A 203 -6.75 8.65 21.18
C THR A 203 -5.67 7.70 20.66
N VAL A 204 -5.29 7.81 19.39
CA VAL A 204 -4.18 7.02 18.79
C VAL A 204 -2.90 7.26 19.57
N THR A 205 -2.54 8.52 19.85
CA THR A 205 -1.33 8.86 20.63
C THR A 205 -1.32 8.19 22.00
N ARG A 206 -2.44 8.23 22.72
CA ARG A 206 -2.57 7.57 24.04
C ARG A 206 -2.44 6.05 23.95
N VAL A 207 -3.05 5.45 22.92
CA VAL A 207 -2.99 3.99 22.71
C VAL A 207 -1.57 3.57 22.34
N LEU A 208 -0.91 4.23 21.40
CA LEU A 208 0.47 3.93 21.04
C LEU A 208 1.41 3.99 22.25
N THR A 209 1.28 5.04 23.08
CA THR A 209 2.05 5.14 24.35
C THR A 209 1.74 3.99 25.30
N LYS A 210 0.48 3.52 25.35
CA LYS A 210 0.10 2.37 26.19
C LYS A 210 0.69 1.05 25.66
N LEU A 211 0.67 0.84 24.34
CA LEU A 211 1.28 -0.34 23.70
C LEU A 211 2.80 -0.35 23.90
N GLU A 212 3.45 0.82 23.81
CA GLU A 212 4.87 1.00 24.07
C GLU A 212 5.26 0.68 25.52
N LYS A 213 4.50 1.18 26.49
CA LYS A 213 4.68 0.85 27.92
C LYS A 213 4.50 -0.63 28.25
N LYS A 214 3.68 -1.33 27.46
CA LYS A 214 3.50 -2.78 27.56
C LYS A 214 4.59 -3.59 26.82
N GLY A 215 5.51 -2.93 26.13
CA GLY A 215 6.56 -3.57 25.35
C GLY A 215 6.08 -4.22 24.05
N LEU A 216 4.81 -3.98 23.64
CA LEU A 216 4.23 -4.56 22.42
C LEU A 216 4.72 -3.87 21.15
N ILE A 217 5.12 -2.62 21.24
CA ILE A 217 5.75 -1.86 20.16
C ILE A 217 6.94 -1.05 20.69
N GLN A 218 7.89 -0.74 19.82
CA GLN A 218 9.01 0.15 20.09
C GLN A 218 9.13 1.13 18.92
N ARG A 219 9.09 2.45 19.19
CA ARG A 219 9.11 3.48 18.15
C ARG A 219 10.44 4.21 18.14
N ASN A 220 11.02 4.34 16.95
CA ASN A 220 12.14 5.21 16.65
C ASN A 220 11.68 6.38 15.77
N ALA A 221 12.60 7.22 15.32
CA ALA A 221 12.28 8.33 14.41
C ALA A 221 11.66 7.83 13.10
N ASP A 222 12.23 6.78 12.52
CA ASP A 222 11.93 6.31 11.17
C ASP A 222 11.13 5.00 11.14
N SER A 223 11.17 4.21 12.24
CA SER A 223 10.56 2.88 12.28
C SER A 223 9.79 2.61 13.56
N MET A 224 8.84 1.68 13.45
CA MET A 224 8.14 1.05 14.57
C MET A 224 8.42 -0.45 14.53
N ARG A 225 9.02 -0.97 15.58
CA ARG A 225 9.31 -2.39 15.76
C ARG A 225 8.23 -3.05 16.63
N ILE A 226 7.79 -4.20 16.21
CA ILE A 226 6.88 -5.09 16.94
C ILE A 226 7.71 -6.32 17.39
N PRO A 227 8.12 -6.39 18.67
CA PRO A 227 8.98 -7.47 19.15
C PRO A 227 8.34 -8.84 19.11
N ASP A 228 7.03 -8.90 19.37
CA ASP A 228 6.23 -10.12 19.43
C ASP A 228 4.88 -9.87 18.74
N LEU A 229 4.75 -10.39 17.53
CA LEU A 229 3.56 -10.19 16.70
C LEU A 229 2.32 -10.90 17.30
N PRO A 230 2.40 -12.19 17.72
CA PRO A 230 1.32 -12.87 18.42
C PRO A 230 0.80 -12.10 19.64
N ALA A 231 1.69 -11.54 20.47
CA ALA A 231 1.28 -10.76 21.65
C ALA A 231 0.53 -9.47 21.27
N LEU A 232 0.83 -8.85 20.12
CA LEU A 232 0.06 -7.73 19.61
C LEU A 232 -1.30 -8.18 19.06
N GLU A 233 -1.36 -9.32 18.38
CA GLU A 233 -2.61 -9.93 17.87
C GLU A 233 -3.61 -10.23 18.98
N GLU A 234 -3.16 -10.73 20.13
CA GLU A 234 -4.00 -11.00 21.30
C GLU A 234 -4.70 -9.74 21.84
N THR A 235 -4.22 -8.55 21.53
CA THR A 235 -4.87 -7.30 21.98
C THR A 235 -6.14 -6.94 21.19
N ILE A 236 -6.44 -7.69 20.11
CA ILE A 236 -7.61 -7.45 19.25
C ILE A 236 -8.85 -8.21 19.74
N CYS A 237 -8.65 -9.23 20.55
CA CYS A 237 -9.72 -10.07 21.14
C CYS A 237 -10.52 -9.36 22.22
#